data_a531e726ed309f0ab0376c7c3f1d41c5
#
_entry.id   a531e726ed309f0ab0376c7c3f1d41c5
#
_cell.length_a   1.000
_cell.length_b   1.000
_cell.length_c   1.000
_cell.angle_alpha   90.00
_cell.angle_beta   90.00
_cell.angle_gamma   90.00
#
_symmetry.space_group_name_H-M   'P 1'
#
loop_
_entity.id
_entity.type
_entity.pdbx_description
1 polymer ?
#
loop_
_entity_poly.entity_id
_entity_poly.type
_entity_poly.pdbx_seq_one_letter_code
_entity_poly.pdbx_strand_id
1 'polypeptide(L)'
;MSKKPILIGALIGALSASFVAAMISIAWGAHSAAPPLGGVTTWSAAATRVATDPKPGMSGSILPAPAPMQDHPQQAALIRKGYFLTVAGDCMPCHSVAGEPAYAGGRAVGTPFGTVFSPNITPSKRDGIGAWTNQQFWNAMHNGIDPGHSLLVFPKYQYPVMPYTAYSKLTRADVMAIKAYLDSLAPVRIKNRANTMLFPTDLRAGLLAWRLLYFHPHPVRDQPGWTKNTRRGAYLVQALEHCDACHTPRNIAMATITSRFLAGGHITAQSWYAPNITNAKSDGLGAWSNHAILTYLRDDGDMHQGAPFGKMKTVVDDSLSRLPKQDVRDIVDYLRTIKPQTSAESTINNSGSIAAGKTLYHDECARCHQNNGEGVKNNIPNLAHNQALWNGKPDNLIAMMLGGFQPWHPGQSAMPRFGAILSDRQIAAIANYVRTSWGNRGQPDATAATVARLRPLETIEVDLNTGSTEASLRHQSTTRRFTDIKGRLWFNGNRTDCRMTATLATEYGKRPIYLAGACADQGDKLIGRATIGNKTIPIVLRVQQGYTANHITSVRFYGALGADRTLNARVALTTVNY
;
A
#
# COMPACT_ATOMS: atom_id res chain seq x y z
N MET A 1 -49.18 0.38 41.71
CA MET A 1 -48.52 -0.04 40.44
C MET A 1 -47.87 1.17 39.79
N SER A 2 -46.56 1.21 39.80
CA SER A 2 -45.70 2.38 39.56
C SER A 2 -45.55 2.73 38.07
N LYS A 3 -45.87 3.99 37.69
CA LYS A 3 -45.72 4.54 36.32
C LYS A 3 -44.31 5.17 36.07
N LYS A 4 -43.24 4.68 36.72
CA LYS A 4 -41.89 5.31 36.63
C LYS A 4 -40.93 4.89 35.51
N PRO A 5 -41.07 3.81 34.72
CA PRO A 5 -40.08 3.50 33.70
C PRO A 5 -40.23 4.25 32.36
N ILE A 6 -41.41 4.81 32.06
CA ILE A 6 -41.66 5.48 30.75
C ILE A 6 -41.06 6.89 30.70
N LEU A 7 -40.96 7.59 31.83
CA LEU A 7 -40.40 8.94 31.88
C LEU A 7 -38.87 8.96 31.73
N ILE A 8 -38.18 7.94 32.20
CA ILE A 8 -36.72 7.85 32.11
C ILE A 8 -36.27 7.58 30.67
N GLY A 9 -36.98 6.73 29.94
CA GLY A 9 -36.71 6.47 28.53
C GLY A 9 -36.91 7.71 27.64
N ALA A 10 -37.92 8.51 27.90
CA ALA A 10 -38.20 9.77 27.18
C ALA A 10 -37.15 10.86 27.48
N LEU A 11 -36.66 10.92 28.74
CA LEU A 11 -35.64 11.89 29.14
C LEU A 11 -34.26 11.55 28.51
N ILE A 12 -33.90 10.27 28.44
CA ILE A 12 -32.65 9.81 27.80
C ILE A 12 -32.71 10.04 26.29
N GLY A 13 -33.87 9.82 25.66
CA GLY A 13 -34.07 10.09 24.23
C GLY A 13 -34.00 11.59 23.90
N ALA A 14 -34.56 12.45 24.73
CA ALA A 14 -34.53 13.90 24.55
C ALA A 14 -33.13 14.51 24.80
N LEU A 15 -32.40 14.01 25.80
CA LEU A 15 -31.02 14.42 26.06
C LEU A 15 -30.07 13.99 24.94
N SER A 16 -30.25 12.80 24.35
CA SER A 16 -29.44 12.35 23.20
C SER A 16 -29.74 13.15 21.94
N ALA A 17 -31.00 13.51 21.68
CA ALA A 17 -31.36 14.33 20.52
C ALA A 17 -30.86 15.78 20.65
N SER A 18 -30.93 16.36 21.86
CA SER A 18 -30.43 17.71 22.15
C SER A 18 -28.91 17.78 22.11
N PHE A 19 -28.21 16.73 22.55
CA PHE A 19 -26.75 16.63 22.46
C PHE A 19 -26.29 16.50 21.00
N VAL A 20 -27.00 15.73 20.19
CA VAL A 20 -26.72 15.59 18.74
C VAL A 20 -27.00 16.91 18.00
N ALA A 21 -28.08 17.62 18.33
CA ALA A 21 -28.39 18.91 17.74
C ALA A 21 -27.38 20.01 18.13
N ALA A 22 -26.94 20.03 19.40
CA ALA A 22 -25.90 20.94 19.88
C ALA A 22 -24.54 20.66 19.21
N MET A 23 -24.17 19.39 19.03
CA MET A 23 -22.95 18.99 18.34
C MET A 23 -23.00 19.36 16.84
N ILE A 24 -24.15 19.26 16.19
CA ILE A 24 -24.34 19.70 14.80
C ILE A 24 -24.20 21.22 14.69
N SER A 25 -24.75 21.99 15.64
CA SER A 25 -24.64 23.46 15.63
C SER A 25 -23.22 23.96 15.89
N ILE A 26 -22.46 23.28 16.74
CA ILE A 26 -21.05 23.61 17.03
C ILE A 26 -20.17 23.26 15.81
N ALA A 27 -20.48 22.17 15.09
CA ALA A 27 -19.74 21.77 13.89
C ALA A 27 -19.95 22.71 12.69
N TRP A 28 -21.05 23.46 12.65
CA TRP A 28 -21.37 24.38 11.56
C TRP A 28 -20.96 25.83 11.80
N GLY A 29 -20.59 26.20 13.04
CA GLY A 29 -20.42 27.61 13.46
C GLY A 29 -19.03 28.21 13.38
N ALA A 30 -17.97 27.50 13.02
CA ALA A 30 -16.61 28.03 13.14
C ALA A 30 -15.71 27.71 11.95
N HIS A 31 -16.11 28.11 10.75
CA HIS A 31 -15.15 28.08 9.64
C HIS A 31 -15.26 29.38 8.83
N SER A 32 -14.45 30.39 9.18
CA SER A 32 -14.01 31.40 8.21
C SER A 32 -13.19 30.66 7.16
N ALA A 33 -13.84 30.28 6.08
CA ALA A 33 -13.23 29.51 5.02
C ALA A 33 -12.23 30.38 4.26
N ALA A 34 -10.95 30.02 4.28
CA ALA A 34 -10.04 30.48 3.23
C ALA A 34 -10.65 30.13 1.86
N PRO A 35 -10.51 30.97 0.85
CA PRO A 35 -11.08 30.69 -0.46
C PRO A 35 -10.52 29.37 -1.03
N PRO A 36 -11.32 28.62 -1.80
CA PRO A 36 -10.84 27.43 -2.50
C PRO A 36 -9.73 27.82 -3.49
N LEU A 37 -8.82 26.91 -3.76
CA LEU A 37 -7.73 27.13 -4.72
C LEU A 37 -8.31 27.46 -6.10
N GLY A 38 -8.31 28.74 -6.46
CA GLY A 38 -8.74 29.19 -7.78
C GLY A 38 -7.71 28.77 -8.86
N GLY A 39 -8.17 28.25 -9.99
CA GLY A 39 -7.35 28.00 -11.19
C GLY A 39 -6.40 26.79 -11.14
N VAL A 40 -6.33 26.03 -10.03
CA VAL A 40 -5.45 24.86 -9.88
C VAL A 40 -5.95 23.65 -10.66
N THR A 41 -7.20 23.68 -11.08
CA THR A 41 -7.89 22.57 -11.76
C THR A 41 -7.72 22.58 -13.27
N THR A 42 -7.06 23.58 -13.85
CA THR A 42 -6.75 23.60 -15.28
C THR A 42 -5.55 22.72 -15.58
N TRP A 43 -5.81 21.52 -16.01
CA TRP A 43 -4.79 20.59 -16.47
C TRP A 43 -4.46 20.90 -17.92
N SER A 44 -3.23 21.33 -18.21
CA SER A 44 -2.77 21.43 -19.60
C SER A 44 -2.63 20.04 -20.22
N ALA A 45 -2.73 19.92 -21.54
CA ALA A 45 -2.49 18.67 -22.24
C ALA A 45 -1.09 18.08 -21.97
N ALA A 46 -0.09 18.95 -21.70
CA ALA A 46 1.25 18.53 -21.29
C ALA A 46 1.28 18.00 -19.86
N ALA A 47 0.49 18.58 -18.94
CA ALA A 47 0.39 18.16 -17.55
C ALA A 47 -0.41 16.86 -17.33
N THR A 48 -1.08 16.36 -18.38
CA THR A 48 -1.82 15.08 -18.33
C THR A 48 -1.10 13.94 -19.05
N ARG A 49 0.15 14.14 -19.46
CA ARG A 49 0.97 13.05 -20.03
C ARG A 49 1.53 12.20 -18.90
N VAL A 50 1.17 10.94 -18.91
CA VAL A 50 1.73 9.91 -18.03
C VAL A 50 2.74 9.12 -18.86
N ALA A 51 3.89 8.80 -18.27
CA ALA A 51 4.83 7.89 -18.90
C ALA A 51 4.14 6.52 -19.07
N THR A 52 4.04 6.04 -20.30
CA THR A 52 3.38 4.77 -20.62
C THR A 52 4.28 3.58 -20.32
N ASP A 53 5.60 3.79 -20.37
CA ASP A 53 6.58 2.73 -20.13
C ASP A 53 7.21 2.91 -18.74
N PRO A 54 7.28 1.86 -17.91
CA PRO A 54 8.06 1.89 -16.69
C PRO A 54 9.53 2.17 -17.03
N LYS A 55 10.21 2.96 -16.21
CA LYS A 55 11.65 3.13 -16.35
C LYS A 55 12.35 1.77 -16.24
N PRO A 56 13.45 1.52 -16.98
CA PRO A 56 14.23 0.28 -16.84
C PRO A 56 14.63 0.06 -15.38
N GLY A 57 14.33 -1.13 -14.85
CA GLY A 57 14.59 -1.47 -13.45
C GLY A 57 13.39 -1.33 -12.50
N MET A 58 12.28 -0.72 -12.94
CA MET A 58 11.05 -0.67 -12.17
C MET A 58 10.18 -1.90 -12.44
N SER A 59 9.84 -2.62 -11.39
CA SER A 59 8.86 -3.72 -11.44
C SER A 59 7.42 -3.19 -11.22
N GLY A 60 7.10 -2.04 -11.82
CA GLY A 60 5.77 -1.44 -11.67
C GLY A 60 4.72 -2.21 -12.46
N SER A 61 3.52 -2.27 -11.94
CA SER A 61 2.40 -2.78 -12.69
C SER A 61 2.07 -1.83 -13.84
N ILE A 62 1.87 -2.38 -15.03
CA ILE A 62 1.47 -1.59 -16.19
C ILE A 62 -0.02 -1.29 -16.07
N LEU A 63 -0.36 -0.01 -15.97
CA LEU A 63 -1.76 0.41 -16.05
C LEU A 63 -2.30 0.12 -17.46
N PRO A 64 -3.51 -0.41 -17.59
CA PRO A 64 -4.12 -0.61 -18.89
C PRO A 64 -4.31 0.74 -19.59
N ALA A 65 -3.97 0.78 -20.87
CA ALA A 65 -4.26 1.94 -21.69
C ALA A 65 -5.78 2.13 -21.82
N PRO A 66 -6.28 3.36 -21.87
CA PRO A 66 -7.69 3.60 -22.16
C PRO A 66 -8.05 3.04 -23.53
N ALA A 67 -9.24 2.46 -23.66
CA ALA A 67 -9.75 2.02 -24.95
C ALA A 67 -9.75 3.19 -25.95
N PRO A 68 -9.32 2.98 -27.19
CA PRO A 68 -9.37 4.04 -28.21
C PRO A 68 -10.82 4.43 -28.46
N MET A 69 -11.13 5.70 -28.23
CA MET A 69 -12.43 6.30 -28.53
C MET A 69 -12.34 6.86 -29.96
N GLN A 70 -12.95 6.20 -30.92
CA GLN A 70 -12.78 6.52 -32.34
C GLN A 70 -13.49 7.81 -32.78
N ASP A 71 -14.56 8.27 -32.09
CA ASP A 71 -15.45 9.28 -32.66
C ASP A 71 -15.65 10.58 -31.86
N HIS A 72 -15.05 10.76 -30.69
CA HIS A 72 -15.27 11.96 -29.87
C HIS A 72 -14.01 12.55 -29.26
N PRO A 73 -13.38 13.56 -29.89
CA PRO A 73 -12.15 14.19 -29.41
C PRO A 73 -12.24 14.73 -27.98
N GLN A 74 -13.40 15.25 -27.56
CA GLN A 74 -13.63 15.74 -26.20
C GLN A 74 -13.66 14.62 -25.17
N GLN A 75 -14.23 13.47 -25.50
CA GLN A 75 -14.21 12.28 -24.62
C GLN A 75 -12.82 11.70 -24.51
N ALA A 76 -12.05 11.65 -25.60
CA ALA A 76 -10.65 11.21 -25.55
C ALA A 76 -9.79 12.10 -24.65
N ALA A 77 -9.99 13.41 -24.66
CA ALA A 77 -9.30 14.33 -23.76
C ALA A 77 -9.69 14.11 -22.29
N LEU A 78 -10.98 13.89 -22.03
CA LEU A 78 -11.48 13.60 -20.68
C LEU A 78 -10.95 12.25 -20.16
N ILE A 79 -10.92 11.22 -20.98
CA ILE A 79 -10.37 9.89 -20.66
C ILE A 79 -8.87 9.98 -20.38
N ARG A 80 -8.09 10.71 -21.19
CA ARG A 80 -6.66 10.94 -20.92
C ARG A 80 -6.44 11.66 -19.61
N LYS A 81 -7.24 12.70 -19.31
CA LYS A 81 -7.20 13.38 -18.02
C LYS A 81 -7.53 12.41 -16.89
N GLY A 82 -8.58 11.60 -17.03
CA GLY A 82 -8.98 10.59 -16.06
C GLY A 82 -7.91 9.55 -15.82
N TYR A 83 -7.23 9.08 -16.87
CA TYR A 83 -6.08 8.18 -16.76
C TYR A 83 -4.98 8.80 -15.90
N PHE A 84 -4.55 10.03 -16.20
CA PHE A 84 -3.57 10.74 -15.41
C PHE A 84 -3.99 10.85 -13.93
N LEU A 85 -5.23 11.27 -13.66
CA LEU A 85 -5.74 11.43 -12.29
C LEU A 85 -5.84 10.08 -11.54
N THR A 86 -6.14 9.00 -12.25
CA THR A 86 -6.22 7.66 -11.67
C THR A 86 -4.82 7.13 -11.31
N VAL A 87 -3.81 7.45 -12.12
CA VAL A 87 -2.41 7.15 -11.80
C VAL A 87 -1.94 7.98 -10.60
N ALA A 88 -2.15 9.30 -10.65
CA ALA A 88 -1.78 10.20 -9.56
C ALA A 88 -2.57 9.95 -8.26
N GLY A 89 -3.76 9.35 -8.34
CA GLY A 89 -4.53 8.94 -7.18
C GLY A 89 -4.18 7.55 -6.65
N ASP A 90 -3.13 6.92 -7.18
CA ASP A 90 -2.64 5.59 -6.75
C ASP A 90 -3.76 4.53 -6.63
N CYS A 91 -4.73 4.56 -7.58
CA CYS A 91 -5.93 3.73 -7.49
C CYS A 91 -5.63 2.26 -7.75
N MET A 92 -4.73 1.98 -8.70
CA MET A 92 -4.48 0.63 -9.19
C MET A 92 -3.87 -0.29 -8.12
N PRO A 93 -2.86 0.09 -7.31
CA PRO A 93 -2.28 -0.78 -6.31
C PRO A 93 -3.28 -1.25 -5.26
N CYS A 94 -4.29 -0.45 -4.96
CA CYS A 94 -5.36 -0.85 -4.03
C CYS A 94 -6.46 -1.66 -4.72
N HIS A 95 -6.83 -1.35 -5.96
CA HIS A 95 -7.94 -1.98 -6.67
C HIS A 95 -7.51 -3.11 -7.62
N SER A 96 -6.29 -3.60 -7.50
CA SER A 96 -5.78 -4.73 -8.28
C SER A 96 -5.05 -5.73 -7.40
N VAL A 97 -5.03 -6.98 -7.82
CA VAL A 97 -4.22 -8.05 -7.23
C VAL A 97 -3.32 -8.60 -8.32
N ALA A 98 -2.06 -8.88 -7.99
CA ALA A 98 -1.11 -9.44 -8.94
C ALA A 98 -1.66 -10.75 -9.54
N GLY A 99 -1.55 -10.89 -10.86
CA GLY A 99 -2.09 -12.04 -11.60
C GLY A 99 -3.59 -11.97 -11.94
N GLU A 100 -4.32 -10.96 -11.42
CA GLU A 100 -5.72 -10.68 -11.74
C GLU A 100 -5.83 -9.47 -12.67
N PRO A 101 -6.96 -9.33 -13.39
CA PRO A 101 -7.17 -8.15 -14.23
C PRO A 101 -7.11 -6.86 -13.41
N ALA A 102 -6.49 -5.82 -14.00
CA ALA A 102 -6.38 -4.51 -13.35
C ALA A 102 -7.76 -3.96 -12.96
N TYR A 103 -7.81 -3.28 -11.82
CA TYR A 103 -9.02 -2.69 -11.24
C TYR A 103 -10.15 -3.68 -10.89
N ALA A 104 -9.91 -4.98 -10.96
CA ALA A 104 -10.89 -6.00 -10.58
C ALA A 104 -11.12 -6.13 -9.06
N GLY A 105 -10.37 -5.40 -8.26
CA GLY A 105 -10.47 -5.42 -6.80
C GLY A 105 -9.83 -6.65 -6.15
N GLY A 106 -10.31 -7.00 -4.96
CA GLY A 106 -9.90 -8.23 -4.26
C GLY A 106 -8.70 -8.09 -3.34
N ARG A 107 -8.01 -6.93 -3.34
CA ARG A 107 -6.87 -6.71 -2.44
C ARG A 107 -7.32 -6.61 -0.99
N ALA A 108 -6.68 -7.38 -0.14
CA ALA A 108 -6.88 -7.34 1.30
C ALA A 108 -6.09 -6.18 1.92
N VAL A 109 -6.77 -5.34 2.70
CA VAL A 109 -6.16 -4.29 3.51
C VAL A 109 -6.50 -4.56 4.98
N GLY A 110 -5.50 -4.95 5.75
CA GLY A 110 -5.65 -5.17 7.19
C GLY A 110 -5.88 -3.86 7.93
N THR A 111 -6.70 -3.92 8.98
CA THR A 111 -6.93 -2.85 9.94
C THR A 111 -6.91 -3.44 11.34
N PRO A 112 -6.80 -2.64 12.42
CA PRO A 112 -6.97 -3.15 13.78
C PRO A 112 -8.33 -3.79 14.05
N PHE A 113 -9.31 -3.52 13.18
CA PHE A 113 -10.71 -3.95 13.32
C PHE A 113 -11.08 -5.10 12.37
N GLY A 114 -10.11 -5.65 11.63
CA GLY A 114 -10.34 -6.71 10.64
C GLY A 114 -9.84 -6.32 9.25
N THR A 115 -10.26 -7.07 8.24
CA THR A 115 -9.77 -6.88 6.86
C THR A 115 -10.85 -6.31 5.96
N VAL A 116 -10.50 -5.24 5.24
CA VAL A 116 -11.30 -4.66 4.17
C VAL A 116 -10.75 -5.15 2.83
N PHE A 117 -11.62 -5.61 1.94
CA PHE A 117 -11.26 -5.97 0.57
C PHE A 117 -11.66 -4.88 -0.40
N SER A 118 -10.73 -4.47 -1.26
CA SER A 118 -11.01 -3.47 -2.29
C SER A 118 -12.05 -3.99 -3.28
N PRO A 119 -13.03 -3.17 -3.70
CA PRO A 119 -14.02 -3.57 -4.68
C PRO A 119 -13.46 -3.51 -6.11
N ASN A 120 -14.12 -4.24 -7.00
CA ASN A 120 -14.01 -4.12 -8.45
C ASN A 120 -14.53 -2.73 -8.89
N ILE A 121 -13.66 -1.94 -9.54
CA ILE A 121 -13.99 -0.61 -10.06
C ILE A 121 -13.93 -0.56 -11.59
N THR A 122 -13.96 -1.73 -12.26
CA THR A 122 -14.15 -1.80 -13.72
C THR A 122 -15.59 -1.47 -14.11
N PRO A 123 -15.89 -1.17 -15.39
CA PRO A 123 -17.25 -0.86 -15.83
C PRO A 123 -18.16 -2.08 -15.94
N SER A 124 -17.92 -3.12 -15.17
CA SER A 124 -18.84 -4.25 -15.03
C SER A 124 -20.14 -3.79 -14.37
N LYS A 125 -21.27 -3.93 -15.06
CA LYS A 125 -22.58 -3.52 -14.53
C LYS A 125 -23.00 -4.37 -13.32
N ARG A 126 -22.56 -5.62 -13.23
CA ARG A 126 -22.93 -6.56 -12.16
C ARG A 126 -21.99 -6.50 -10.95
N ASP A 127 -20.70 -6.47 -11.20
CA ASP A 127 -19.69 -6.70 -10.14
C ASP A 127 -18.81 -5.47 -9.88
N GLY A 128 -18.87 -4.45 -10.77
CA GLY A 128 -18.10 -3.21 -10.72
C GLY A 128 -18.98 -1.96 -10.64
N ILE A 129 -18.46 -0.86 -11.19
CA ILE A 129 -19.10 0.47 -11.13
C ILE A 129 -19.93 0.82 -12.38
N GLY A 130 -20.03 -0.07 -13.37
CA GLY A 130 -20.65 0.22 -14.66
C GLY A 130 -22.16 0.54 -14.62
N ALA A 131 -22.85 0.22 -13.52
CA ALA A 131 -24.24 0.62 -13.29
C ALA A 131 -24.37 1.91 -12.45
N TRP A 132 -23.27 2.51 -12.00
CA TRP A 132 -23.30 3.68 -11.12
C TRP A 132 -23.54 4.97 -11.92
N THR A 133 -24.44 5.79 -11.43
CA THR A 133 -24.61 7.15 -11.96
C THR A 133 -23.42 8.03 -11.60
N ASN A 134 -23.25 9.14 -12.32
CA ASN A 134 -22.21 10.13 -11.98
C ASN A 134 -22.34 10.66 -10.55
N GLN A 135 -23.57 10.80 -10.04
CA GLN A 135 -23.80 11.25 -8.67
C GLN A 135 -23.43 10.17 -7.64
N GLN A 136 -23.67 8.90 -7.92
CA GLN A 136 -23.28 7.79 -7.06
C GLN A 136 -21.76 7.65 -6.99
N PHE A 137 -21.06 7.77 -8.12
CA PHE A 137 -19.60 7.75 -8.16
C PHE A 137 -19.00 8.96 -7.40
N TRP A 138 -19.57 10.15 -7.61
CA TRP A 138 -19.20 11.34 -6.83
C TRP A 138 -19.37 11.12 -5.33
N ASN A 139 -20.52 10.59 -4.91
CA ASN A 139 -20.77 10.31 -3.49
C ASN A 139 -19.80 9.30 -2.90
N ALA A 140 -19.41 8.29 -3.65
CA ALA A 140 -18.40 7.31 -3.20
C ALA A 140 -17.02 7.96 -3.02
N MET A 141 -16.58 8.75 -3.98
CA MET A 141 -15.27 9.42 -3.95
C MET A 141 -15.21 10.58 -2.96
N HIS A 142 -16.23 11.46 -2.96
CA HIS A 142 -16.22 12.69 -2.19
C HIS A 142 -16.80 12.50 -0.79
N ASN A 143 -17.87 11.74 -0.68
CA ASN A 143 -18.60 11.58 0.59
C ASN A 143 -18.37 10.23 1.26
N GLY A 144 -17.64 9.29 0.65
CA GLY A 144 -17.44 7.95 1.18
C GLY A 144 -18.77 7.19 1.37
N ILE A 145 -19.70 7.30 0.41
CA ILE A 145 -21.02 6.67 0.44
C ILE A 145 -21.20 5.84 -0.84
N ASP A 146 -21.22 4.53 -0.69
CA ASP A 146 -21.53 3.59 -1.77
C ASP A 146 -23.03 3.62 -2.12
N PRO A 147 -23.42 3.24 -3.35
CA PRO A 147 -24.82 2.99 -3.69
C PRO A 147 -25.47 1.94 -2.79
N GLY A 148 -26.74 2.12 -2.48
CA GLY A 148 -27.52 1.25 -1.62
C GLY A 148 -27.48 1.64 -0.15
N HIS A 149 -28.01 0.76 0.69
CA HIS A 149 -28.15 0.96 2.12
C HIS A 149 -27.37 -0.11 2.90
N SER A 150 -26.93 0.20 4.11
CA SER A 150 -26.29 -0.75 5.02
C SER A 150 -27.34 -1.47 5.86
N LEU A 151 -27.80 -0.85 6.94
CA LEU A 151 -28.82 -1.38 7.82
C LEU A 151 -30.07 -0.51 7.67
N LEU A 152 -31.22 -1.09 7.35
CA LEU A 152 -32.49 -0.36 7.16
C LEU A 152 -32.33 0.78 6.13
N VAL A 153 -32.40 2.03 6.59
CA VAL A 153 -32.34 3.25 5.79
C VAL A 153 -30.96 3.93 5.83
N PHE A 154 -29.99 3.41 6.58
CA PHE A 154 -28.70 4.05 6.70
C PHE A 154 -27.90 3.94 5.41
N PRO A 155 -27.23 5.02 4.97
CA PRO A 155 -26.32 4.99 3.85
C PRO A 155 -25.22 3.94 4.03
N LYS A 156 -24.78 3.38 2.93
CA LYS A 156 -23.68 2.41 2.93
C LYS A 156 -22.35 3.16 3.01
N TYR A 157 -21.96 3.57 4.22
CA TYR A 157 -20.70 4.27 4.46
C TYR A 157 -19.49 3.40 4.14
N GLN A 158 -18.47 3.97 3.51
CA GLN A 158 -17.18 3.33 3.29
C GLN A 158 -16.34 3.36 4.56
N TYR A 159 -15.52 2.33 4.75
CA TYR A 159 -14.45 2.39 5.73
C TYR A 159 -13.37 3.38 5.27
N PRO A 160 -12.76 4.19 6.17
CA PRO A 160 -11.74 5.18 5.81
C PRO A 160 -10.38 4.55 5.43
N VAL A 161 -10.38 3.29 5.03
CA VAL A 161 -9.33 2.60 4.28
C VAL A 161 -9.31 3.10 2.83
N MET A 162 -10.49 3.30 2.22
CA MET A 162 -10.61 4.13 1.01
C MET A 162 -10.33 5.58 1.41
N PRO A 163 -9.35 6.27 0.81
CA PRO A 163 -8.96 7.62 1.25
C PRO A 163 -9.94 8.71 0.79
N TYR A 164 -11.24 8.46 0.92
CA TYR A 164 -12.27 9.46 0.58
C TYR A 164 -12.13 10.74 1.41
N THR A 165 -11.51 10.68 2.58
CA THR A 165 -11.19 11.86 3.40
C THR A 165 -10.24 12.82 2.71
N ALA A 166 -9.34 12.31 1.87
CA ALA A 166 -8.49 13.11 0.98
C ALA A 166 -9.24 13.43 -0.32
N TYR A 167 -9.86 12.45 -0.96
CA TYR A 167 -10.59 12.64 -2.23
C TYR A 167 -11.80 13.57 -2.13
N SER A 168 -12.32 13.82 -0.93
CA SER A 168 -13.32 14.88 -0.69
C SER A 168 -12.83 16.28 -1.05
N LYS A 169 -11.52 16.46 -1.22
CA LYS A 169 -10.90 17.72 -1.65
C LYS A 169 -10.75 17.83 -3.18
N LEU A 170 -11.05 16.76 -3.93
CA LEU A 170 -11.03 16.76 -5.39
C LEU A 170 -12.17 17.58 -5.96
N THR A 171 -11.94 18.19 -7.12
CA THR A 171 -13.02 18.84 -7.85
C THR A 171 -13.96 17.81 -8.48
N ARG A 172 -15.23 18.20 -8.65
CA ARG A 172 -16.20 17.33 -9.36
C ARG A 172 -15.73 17.01 -10.78
N ALA A 173 -15.13 17.95 -11.47
CA ALA A 173 -14.60 17.75 -12.82
C ALA A 173 -13.50 16.68 -12.86
N ASP A 174 -12.63 16.64 -11.86
CA ASP A 174 -11.56 15.63 -11.76
C ASP A 174 -12.12 14.26 -11.43
N VAL A 175 -13.07 14.17 -10.51
CA VAL A 175 -13.75 12.91 -10.18
C VAL A 175 -14.53 12.37 -11.40
N MET A 176 -15.17 13.23 -12.18
CA MET A 176 -15.85 12.80 -13.42
C MET A 176 -14.86 12.36 -14.50
N ALA A 177 -13.68 12.96 -14.58
CA ALA A 177 -12.64 12.50 -15.49
C ALA A 177 -12.12 11.11 -15.09
N ILE A 178 -11.90 10.87 -13.78
CA ILE A 178 -11.53 9.53 -13.25
C ILE A 178 -12.60 8.50 -13.66
N LYS A 179 -13.90 8.84 -13.47
CA LYS A 179 -14.99 7.96 -13.89
C LYS A 179 -14.96 7.67 -15.38
N ALA A 180 -14.78 8.68 -16.21
CA ALA A 180 -14.74 8.52 -17.67
C ALA A 180 -13.62 7.57 -18.11
N TYR A 181 -12.46 7.62 -17.45
CA TYR A 181 -11.39 6.66 -17.71
C TYR A 181 -11.77 5.24 -17.26
N LEU A 182 -12.27 5.07 -16.04
CA LEU A 182 -12.65 3.76 -15.54
C LEU A 182 -13.78 3.13 -16.37
N ASP A 183 -14.73 3.95 -16.86
CA ASP A 183 -15.80 3.50 -17.75
C ASP A 183 -15.29 3.08 -19.15
N SER A 184 -14.10 3.55 -19.57
CA SER A 184 -13.47 3.18 -20.83
C SER A 184 -12.73 1.84 -20.81
N LEU A 185 -12.57 1.24 -19.63
CA LEU A 185 -11.87 -0.03 -19.47
C LEU A 185 -12.75 -1.23 -19.84
N ALA A 186 -12.12 -2.37 -20.06
CA ALA A 186 -12.83 -3.63 -20.25
C ALA A 186 -13.57 -4.04 -18.96
N PRO A 187 -14.86 -4.41 -19.02
CA PRO A 187 -15.60 -4.87 -17.85
C PRO A 187 -15.10 -6.24 -17.39
N VAL A 188 -14.79 -6.37 -16.10
CA VAL A 188 -14.32 -7.62 -15.49
C VAL A 188 -15.40 -8.20 -14.60
N ARG A 189 -15.74 -9.48 -14.77
CA ARG A 189 -16.73 -10.20 -13.97
C ARG A 189 -16.07 -10.96 -12.81
N ILE A 190 -15.59 -10.21 -11.82
CA ILE A 190 -15.06 -10.76 -10.57
C ILE A 190 -15.91 -10.20 -9.42
N LYS A 191 -16.56 -11.10 -8.68
CA LYS A 191 -17.42 -10.75 -7.55
C LYS A 191 -16.59 -10.16 -6.42
N ASN A 192 -17.06 -9.05 -5.85
CA ASN A 192 -16.44 -8.43 -4.68
C ASN A 192 -16.41 -9.38 -3.48
N ARG A 193 -15.28 -9.44 -2.80
CA ARG A 193 -15.13 -10.19 -1.54
C ARG A 193 -15.78 -9.41 -0.40
N ALA A 194 -16.44 -10.13 0.50
CA ALA A 194 -16.98 -9.54 1.71
C ALA A 194 -15.83 -9.15 2.66
N ASN A 195 -15.97 -8.00 3.33
CA ASN A 195 -15.04 -7.60 4.38
C ASN A 195 -15.17 -8.54 5.59
N THR A 196 -14.06 -8.77 6.29
CA THR A 196 -14.01 -9.60 7.50
C THR A 196 -13.70 -8.69 8.70
N MET A 197 -14.63 -7.78 8.99
CA MET A 197 -14.52 -6.86 10.12
C MET A 197 -15.03 -7.50 11.39
N LEU A 198 -14.42 -7.16 12.53
CA LEU A 198 -14.83 -7.62 13.85
C LEU A 198 -16.08 -6.86 14.31
N PHE A 199 -17.02 -7.56 14.98
CA PHE A 199 -18.16 -6.90 15.62
C PHE A 199 -17.66 -5.98 16.77
N PRO A 200 -18.23 -4.78 16.92
CA PRO A 200 -19.33 -4.15 16.19
C PRO A 200 -18.90 -3.31 14.97
N THR A 201 -17.62 -3.35 14.56
CA THR A 201 -17.09 -2.51 13.49
C THR A 201 -17.50 -2.98 12.08
N ASP A 202 -18.08 -4.16 11.96
CA ASP A 202 -18.75 -4.66 10.75
C ASP A 202 -20.07 -3.92 10.44
N LEU A 203 -20.69 -3.29 11.48
CA LEU A 203 -21.89 -2.49 11.32
C LEU A 203 -21.57 -1.12 10.74
N ARG A 204 -21.67 -0.97 9.42
CA ARG A 204 -21.33 0.29 8.71
C ARG A 204 -22.13 1.51 9.17
N ALA A 205 -23.33 1.32 9.74
CA ALA A 205 -24.11 2.40 10.37
C ALA A 205 -23.34 3.11 11.50
N GLY A 206 -22.49 2.37 12.25
CA GLY A 206 -21.62 2.93 13.28
C GLY A 206 -20.59 3.94 12.77
N LEU A 207 -20.25 3.89 11.49
CA LEU A 207 -19.37 4.89 10.85
C LEU A 207 -20.00 6.29 10.82
N LEU A 208 -21.32 6.43 11.02
CA LEU A 208 -21.95 7.75 11.12
C LEU A 208 -21.32 8.58 12.26
N ALA A 209 -21.16 8.00 13.45
CA ALA A 209 -20.55 8.69 14.59
C ALA A 209 -19.09 9.08 14.28
N TRP A 210 -18.32 8.18 13.69
CA TRP A 210 -16.94 8.46 13.26
C TRP A 210 -16.91 9.63 12.27
N ARG A 211 -17.81 9.66 11.31
CA ARG A 211 -17.88 10.72 10.28
C ARG A 211 -18.24 12.07 10.88
N LEU A 212 -19.19 12.12 11.81
CA LEU A 212 -19.57 13.35 12.51
C LEU A 212 -18.40 13.95 13.30
N LEU A 213 -17.54 13.11 13.87
CA LEU A 213 -16.40 13.56 14.66
C LEU A 213 -15.17 13.90 13.83
N TYR A 214 -14.93 13.21 12.73
CA TYR A 214 -13.63 13.24 12.06
C TYR A 214 -13.67 13.55 10.56
N PHE A 215 -14.84 13.53 9.93
CA PHE A 215 -14.94 13.76 8.49
C PHE A 215 -15.67 15.08 8.18
N HIS A 216 -14.90 16.07 7.81
CA HIS A 216 -15.37 17.41 7.44
C HIS A 216 -14.87 17.74 6.03
N PRO A 217 -15.66 17.39 4.99
CA PRO A 217 -15.23 17.62 3.61
C PRO A 217 -15.08 19.11 3.32
N HIS A 218 -13.95 19.45 2.74
CA HIS A 218 -13.65 20.83 2.32
C HIS A 218 -12.62 20.80 1.19
N PRO A 219 -12.62 21.76 0.26
CA PRO A 219 -11.58 21.87 -0.75
C PRO A 219 -10.23 22.17 -0.11
N VAL A 220 -9.15 21.95 -0.87
CA VAL A 220 -7.82 22.43 -0.46
C VAL A 220 -7.89 23.95 -0.33
N ARG A 221 -7.49 24.47 0.84
CA ARG A 221 -7.56 25.90 1.15
C ARG A 221 -6.30 26.61 0.67
N ASP A 222 -6.48 27.75 0.03
CA ASP A 222 -5.37 28.61 -0.36
C ASP A 222 -4.75 29.28 0.88
N GLN A 223 -3.47 29.58 0.81
CA GLN A 223 -2.77 30.28 1.87
C GLN A 223 -2.07 31.53 1.30
N PRO A 224 -2.01 32.64 2.05
CA PRO A 224 -1.26 33.81 1.64
C PRO A 224 0.20 33.48 1.30
N GLY A 225 0.68 33.99 0.19
CA GLY A 225 2.06 33.78 -0.26
C GLY A 225 2.29 32.51 -1.09
N TRP A 226 1.29 31.64 -1.26
CA TRP A 226 1.44 30.49 -2.13
C TRP A 226 1.52 30.89 -3.61
N THR A 227 2.52 30.35 -4.30
CA THR A 227 2.65 30.47 -5.75
C THR A 227 1.68 29.53 -6.45
N LYS A 228 1.54 29.66 -7.78
CA LYS A 228 0.77 28.69 -8.59
C LYS A 228 1.30 27.26 -8.40
N ASN A 229 2.61 27.08 -8.36
CA ASN A 229 3.25 25.77 -8.18
C ASN A 229 2.95 25.21 -6.79
N THR A 230 3.07 26.03 -5.75
CA THR A 230 2.73 25.62 -4.37
C THR A 230 1.27 25.19 -4.24
N ARG A 231 0.32 25.92 -4.88
CA ARG A 231 -1.10 25.54 -4.93
C ARG A 231 -1.32 24.19 -5.63
N ARG A 232 -0.61 24.00 -6.74
CA ARG A 232 -0.63 22.73 -7.47
C ARG A 232 -0.12 21.58 -6.61
N GLY A 233 1.03 21.76 -5.95
CA GLY A 233 1.59 20.80 -5.02
C GLY A 233 0.67 20.50 -3.84
N ALA A 234 0.00 21.52 -3.28
CA ALA A 234 -0.97 21.36 -2.22
C ALA A 234 -2.16 20.46 -2.64
N TYR A 235 -2.66 20.66 -3.86
CA TYR A 235 -3.74 19.82 -4.41
C TYR A 235 -3.28 18.37 -4.61
N LEU A 236 -2.07 18.17 -5.13
CA LEU A 236 -1.50 16.82 -5.27
C LEU A 236 -1.34 16.16 -3.90
N VAL A 237 -0.66 16.77 -2.95
CA VAL A 237 -0.35 16.18 -1.64
C VAL A 237 -1.58 15.92 -0.79
N GLN A 238 -2.53 16.88 -0.73
CA GLN A 238 -3.66 16.80 0.19
C GLN A 238 -4.88 16.07 -0.37
N ALA A 239 -5.04 16.05 -1.69
CA ALA A 239 -6.21 15.49 -2.34
C ALA A 239 -5.87 14.22 -3.12
N LEU A 240 -5.02 14.32 -4.15
CA LEU A 240 -4.86 13.26 -5.13
C LEU A 240 -3.93 12.14 -4.65
N GLU A 241 -2.70 12.49 -4.27
CA GLU A 241 -1.68 11.55 -3.75
C GLU A 241 -1.91 11.17 -2.27
N HIS A 242 -2.85 11.83 -1.60
CA HIS A 242 -3.27 11.55 -0.21
C HIS A 242 -2.12 11.22 0.77
N CYS A 243 -1.01 11.95 0.68
CA CYS A 243 0.20 11.70 1.48
C CYS A 243 -0.08 11.67 3.00
N ASP A 244 -1.05 12.47 3.46
CA ASP A 244 -1.49 12.53 4.85
C ASP A 244 -2.10 11.21 5.34
N ALA A 245 -2.61 10.37 4.45
CA ALA A 245 -3.16 9.07 4.83
C ALA A 245 -2.13 8.15 5.52
N CYS A 246 -0.86 8.28 5.14
CA CYS A 246 0.25 7.53 5.74
C CYS A 246 1.12 8.41 6.64
N HIS A 247 1.48 9.63 6.18
CA HIS A 247 2.45 10.50 6.84
C HIS A 247 1.89 11.37 7.97
N THR A 248 0.60 11.25 8.33
CA THR A 248 0.01 11.91 9.49
C THR A 248 -0.37 10.87 10.54
N PRO A 249 0.01 11.06 11.82
CA PRO A 249 -0.30 10.07 12.85
C PRO A 249 -1.81 9.97 13.07
N ARG A 250 -2.26 8.81 13.54
CA ARG A 250 -3.67 8.50 13.78
C ARG A 250 -3.95 8.32 15.26
N ASN A 251 -5.17 8.67 15.68
CA ASN A 251 -5.66 8.36 17.01
C ASN A 251 -6.21 6.91 17.08
N ILE A 252 -6.69 6.51 18.26
CA ILE A 252 -7.23 5.15 18.48
C ILE A 252 -8.45 4.81 17.60
N ALA A 253 -9.19 5.82 17.14
CA ALA A 253 -10.30 5.67 16.20
C ALA A 253 -9.83 5.64 14.73
N MET A 254 -8.53 5.56 14.48
CA MET A 254 -7.90 5.58 13.17
C MET A 254 -8.13 6.87 12.36
N ALA A 255 -8.58 7.94 12.99
CA ALA A 255 -8.65 9.25 12.38
C ALA A 255 -7.28 9.95 12.41
N THR A 256 -6.96 10.72 11.37
CA THR A 256 -5.72 11.50 11.30
C THR A 256 -5.72 12.61 12.35
N ILE A 257 -4.61 12.81 13.05
CA ILE A 257 -4.40 13.91 14.00
C ILE A 257 -3.94 15.13 13.19
N THR A 258 -4.89 15.95 12.77
CA THR A 258 -4.68 17.08 11.85
C THR A 258 -3.67 18.12 12.36
N SER A 259 -3.57 18.31 13.69
CA SER A 259 -2.53 19.16 14.31
C SER A 259 -1.12 18.64 14.10
N ARG A 260 -0.97 17.37 13.72
CA ARG A 260 0.29 16.69 13.42
C ARG A 260 0.42 16.35 11.93
N PHE A 261 -0.16 17.17 11.06
CA PHE A 261 -0.18 16.95 9.63
C PHE A 261 1.23 16.73 9.05
N LEU A 262 1.42 15.59 8.38
CA LEU A 262 2.67 15.11 7.78
C LEU A 262 3.85 14.89 8.76
N ALA A 263 3.60 14.82 10.06
CA ALA A 263 4.64 14.62 11.10
C ALA A 263 5.05 13.16 11.31
N GLY A 264 4.70 12.27 10.36
CA GLY A 264 4.99 10.85 10.42
C GLY A 264 3.98 10.05 11.25
N GLY A 265 3.89 8.75 11.00
CA GLY A 265 2.96 7.90 11.72
C GLY A 265 3.15 6.42 11.40
N HIS A 266 2.66 5.55 12.30
CA HIS A 266 2.58 4.12 12.00
C HIS A 266 1.45 3.85 11.02
N ILE A 267 1.75 3.10 9.97
CA ILE A 267 0.75 2.51 9.09
C ILE A 267 0.25 1.26 9.81
N THR A 268 -0.78 1.43 10.64
CA THR A 268 -1.33 0.39 11.50
C THR A 268 -1.73 -0.83 10.67
N ALA A 269 -1.47 -2.02 11.17
CA ALA A 269 -1.65 -3.32 10.53
C ALA A 269 -0.69 -3.66 9.35
N GLN A 270 0.24 -2.78 8.98
CA GLN A 270 1.25 -3.08 7.96
C GLN A 270 2.69 -2.99 8.48
N SER A 271 2.87 -2.66 9.75
CA SER A 271 4.18 -2.55 10.44
C SER A 271 5.21 -1.63 9.81
N TRP A 272 4.76 -0.74 8.94
CA TRP A 272 5.58 0.31 8.37
C TRP A 272 5.41 1.61 9.16
N TYR A 273 6.49 2.35 9.27
CA TYR A 273 6.47 3.71 9.77
C TYR A 273 6.63 4.67 8.60
N ALA A 274 5.60 5.48 8.32
CA ALA A 274 5.72 6.58 7.37
C ALA A 274 6.47 7.72 8.05
N PRO A 275 7.66 8.13 7.55
CA PRO A 275 8.48 9.14 8.22
C PRO A 275 7.84 10.52 8.20
N ASN A 276 8.33 11.38 9.08
CA ASN A 276 8.03 12.81 9.08
C ASN A 276 8.50 13.46 7.76
N ILE A 277 7.58 14.09 7.05
CA ILE A 277 7.87 14.81 5.80
C ILE A 277 7.63 16.32 5.91
N THR A 278 7.61 16.85 7.13
CA THR A 278 7.64 18.30 7.38
C THR A 278 9.07 18.86 7.23
N ASN A 279 9.23 20.19 7.36
CA ASN A 279 10.55 20.82 7.29
C ASN A 279 11.37 20.72 8.59
N ALA A 280 11.10 19.77 9.46
CA ALA A 280 11.97 19.49 10.60
C ALA A 280 13.37 19.06 10.11
N LYS A 281 14.42 19.70 10.64
CA LYS A 281 15.81 19.40 10.26
C LYS A 281 16.33 18.13 10.90
N SER A 282 15.79 17.76 12.07
CA SER A 282 16.24 16.60 12.83
C SER A 282 15.73 15.27 12.24
N ASP A 283 14.43 15.21 11.88
CA ASP A 283 13.73 13.97 11.55
C ASP A 283 12.71 14.11 10.41
N GLY A 284 12.74 15.26 9.70
CA GLY A 284 11.92 15.54 8.54
C GLY A 284 12.75 15.84 7.29
N LEU A 285 12.14 16.53 6.32
CA LEU A 285 12.78 16.88 5.05
C LEU A 285 13.62 18.16 5.11
N GLY A 286 13.68 18.84 6.27
CA GLY A 286 14.32 20.16 6.39
C GLY A 286 15.82 20.18 6.10
N ALA A 287 16.52 19.05 6.22
CA ALA A 287 17.93 18.92 5.87
C ALA A 287 18.16 18.38 4.44
N TRP A 288 17.12 17.93 3.73
CA TRP A 288 17.24 17.44 2.36
C TRP A 288 17.24 18.59 1.37
N SER A 289 18.00 18.50 0.29
CA SER A 289 17.87 19.43 -0.82
C SER A 289 16.56 19.15 -1.59
N ASN A 290 16.07 20.17 -2.34
CA ASN A 290 14.92 19.98 -3.24
C ASN A 290 15.21 18.90 -4.29
N HIS A 291 16.46 18.83 -4.75
CA HIS A 291 16.90 17.82 -5.71
C HIS A 291 16.81 16.41 -5.10
N ALA A 292 17.30 16.22 -3.88
CA ALA A 292 17.24 14.93 -3.19
C ALA A 292 15.78 14.43 -3.00
N ILE A 293 14.87 15.34 -2.59
CA ILE A 293 13.43 14.99 -2.47
C ILE A 293 12.85 14.61 -3.84
N LEU A 294 13.14 15.41 -4.87
CA LEU A 294 12.66 15.13 -6.23
C LEU A 294 13.16 13.78 -6.74
N THR A 295 14.45 13.50 -6.57
CA THR A 295 15.07 12.22 -6.96
C THR A 295 14.45 11.05 -6.20
N TYR A 296 14.24 11.20 -4.88
CA TYR A 296 13.59 10.18 -4.07
C TYR A 296 12.15 9.87 -4.52
N LEU A 297 11.38 10.89 -4.84
CA LEU A 297 9.98 10.74 -5.23
C LEU A 297 9.79 10.28 -6.69
N ARG A 298 10.82 10.42 -7.54
CA ARG A 298 10.66 10.20 -8.97
C ARG A 298 11.66 9.22 -9.59
N ASP A 299 12.90 9.24 -9.11
CA ASP A 299 14.02 8.56 -9.76
C ASP A 299 14.63 7.47 -8.88
N ASP A 300 13.85 6.92 -7.94
CA ASP A 300 14.17 5.81 -7.03
C ASP A 300 15.20 6.13 -5.94
N GLY A 301 15.39 7.40 -5.62
CA GLY A 301 16.30 7.84 -4.57
C GLY A 301 17.75 8.01 -5.03
N ASP A 302 18.61 8.19 -4.08
CA ASP A 302 20.05 8.27 -4.29
C ASP A 302 20.82 7.50 -3.20
N MET A 303 22.13 7.37 -3.40
CA MET A 303 22.98 6.59 -2.49
C MET A 303 23.17 7.24 -1.11
N HIS A 304 22.89 8.54 -0.97
CA HIS A 304 23.07 9.30 0.28
C HIS A 304 21.80 9.36 1.11
N GLN A 305 20.65 9.54 0.45
CA GLN A 305 19.36 9.68 1.14
C GLN A 305 18.57 8.38 1.19
N GLY A 306 19.09 7.36 0.50
CA GLY A 306 18.43 6.07 0.36
C GLY A 306 17.34 6.10 -0.72
N ALA A 307 16.57 5.06 -0.71
CA ALA A 307 15.63 4.75 -1.77
C ALA A 307 14.24 4.49 -1.19
N PRO A 308 13.12 4.80 -1.90
CA PRO A 308 11.79 4.40 -1.48
C PRO A 308 11.72 2.89 -1.32
N PHE A 309 11.02 2.42 -0.29
CA PHE A 309 11.06 1.06 0.15
C PHE A 309 9.69 0.66 0.71
N GLY A 310 9.35 -0.63 0.65
CA GLY A 310 8.06 -1.11 1.12
C GLY A 310 6.89 -0.44 0.40
N LYS A 311 5.95 0.12 1.15
CA LYS A 311 4.77 0.77 0.57
C LYS A 311 5.08 2.04 -0.21
N MET A 312 6.09 2.81 0.23
CA MET A 312 6.49 4.01 -0.49
C MET A 312 7.06 3.68 -1.87
N LYS A 313 7.71 2.51 -2.03
CA LYS A 313 8.14 2.06 -3.35
C LYS A 313 6.97 1.87 -4.31
N THR A 314 5.88 1.27 -3.85
CA THR A 314 4.66 1.12 -4.66
C THR A 314 4.13 2.48 -5.11
N VAL A 315 4.07 3.47 -4.20
CA VAL A 315 3.62 4.85 -4.52
C VAL A 315 4.53 5.49 -5.55
N VAL A 316 5.86 5.32 -5.43
CA VAL A 316 6.81 5.86 -6.41
C VAL A 316 6.67 5.15 -7.75
N ASP A 317 6.68 3.83 -7.79
CA ASP A 317 6.64 3.04 -9.03
C ASP A 317 5.32 3.24 -9.80
N ASP A 318 4.20 3.15 -9.10
CA ASP A 318 2.87 3.10 -9.72
C ASP A 318 2.26 4.50 -9.94
N SER A 319 2.75 5.53 -9.24
CA SER A 319 2.25 6.89 -9.33
C SER A 319 3.35 7.93 -9.58
N LEU A 320 4.10 8.34 -8.58
CA LEU A 320 4.94 9.55 -8.58
C LEU A 320 5.98 9.59 -9.72
N SER A 321 6.63 8.46 -10.04
CA SER A 321 7.61 8.38 -11.13
C SER A 321 7.00 8.61 -12.51
N ARG A 322 5.70 8.39 -12.63
CA ARG A 322 4.94 8.53 -13.88
C ARG A 322 4.38 9.93 -14.09
N LEU A 323 4.37 10.76 -13.04
CA LEU A 323 3.92 12.14 -13.15
C LEU A 323 4.91 13.01 -13.91
N PRO A 324 4.45 14.10 -14.54
CA PRO A 324 5.32 15.11 -15.09
C PRO A 324 6.30 15.59 -14.01
N LYS A 325 7.57 15.78 -14.39
CA LYS A 325 8.61 16.25 -13.45
C LYS A 325 8.22 17.56 -12.75
N GLN A 326 7.43 18.42 -13.43
CA GLN A 326 6.95 19.66 -12.85
C GLN A 326 5.96 19.40 -11.71
N ASP A 327 5.04 18.45 -11.83
CA ASP A 327 4.10 18.13 -10.75
C ASP A 327 4.82 17.62 -9.49
N VAL A 328 5.88 16.81 -9.67
CA VAL A 328 6.69 16.36 -8.52
C VAL A 328 7.50 17.51 -7.92
N ARG A 329 7.98 18.49 -8.73
CA ARG A 329 8.56 19.73 -8.21
C ARG A 329 7.55 20.56 -7.43
N ASP A 330 6.32 20.66 -7.92
CA ASP A 330 5.24 21.38 -7.25
C ASP A 330 4.90 20.74 -5.90
N ILE A 331 4.96 19.39 -5.81
CA ILE A 331 4.88 18.66 -4.54
C ILE A 331 6.00 19.10 -3.60
N VAL A 332 7.26 19.16 -4.08
CA VAL A 332 8.40 19.60 -3.27
C VAL A 332 8.21 21.05 -2.80
N ASP A 333 7.77 21.94 -3.69
CA ASP A 333 7.51 23.35 -3.36
C ASP A 333 6.45 23.47 -2.26
N TYR A 334 5.39 22.68 -2.33
CA TYR A 334 4.38 22.65 -1.27
C TYR A 334 4.93 22.07 0.04
N LEU A 335 5.65 20.94 0.01
CA LEU A 335 6.24 20.35 1.21
C LEU A 335 7.16 21.34 1.93
N ARG A 336 7.84 22.24 1.19
CA ARG A 336 8.68 23.32 1.77
C ARG A 336 7.87 24.37 2.54
N THR A 337 6.57 24.46 2.34
CA THR A 337 5.72 25.38 3.13
C THR A 337 5.24 24.77 4.45
N ILE A 338 5.39 23.46 4.64
CA ILE A 338 4.93 22.79 5.84
C ILE A 338 5.82 23.13 7.04
N LYS A 339 5.21 23.68 8.08
CA LYS A 339 5.94 24.06 9.31
C LYS A 339 6.63 22.85 9.93
N PRO A 340 7.87 23.01 10.42
CA PRO A 340 8.58 21.94 11.12
C PRO A 340 7.77 21.39 12.28
N GLN A 341 7.70 20.06 12.38
CA GLN A 341 7.15 19.34 13.50
C GLN A 341 8.08 18.17 13.80
N THR A 342 8.47 17.98 15.05
CA THR A 342 9.28 16.82 15.45
C THR A 342 8.40 15.59 15.61
N SER A 343 8.91 14.43 15.25
CA SER A 343 8.25 13.15 15.59
C SER A 343 8.20 12.97 17.13
N ALA A 344 7.26 12.18 17.62
CA ALA A 344 7.22 11.85 19.03
C ALA A 344 8.50 11.09 19.41
N GLU A 345 9.21 11.58 20.42
CA GLU A 345 10.40 10.91 20.96
C GLU A 345 10.04 9.54 21.53
N SER A 346 10.98 8.61 21.41
CA SER A 346 10.85 7.29 22.02
C SER A 346 11.20 7.38 23.50
N THR A 347 10.38 6.79 24.34
CA THR A 347 10.71 6.60 25.77
C THR A 347 11.60 5.37 25.99
N ILE A 348 11.81 4.56 24.94
CA ILE A 348 12.64 3.36 25.00
C ILE A 348 14.09 3.76 24.80
N ASN A 349 14.96 3.31 25.70
CA ASN A 349 16.41 3.44 25.57
C ASN A 349 17.06 2.05 25.74
N ASN A 350 17.62 1.52 24.66
CA ASN A 350 18.33 0.23 24.64
C ASN A 350 19.82 0.43 24.28
N SER A 351 20.44 1.47 24.83
CA SER A 351 21.83 1.83 24.56
C SER A 351 22.83 0.71 24.96
N GLY A 352 22.50 -0.11 25.96
CA GLY A 352 23.28 -1.26 26.33
C GLY A 352 23.50 -2.31 25.24
N SER A 353 22.68 -2.29 24.19
CA SER A 353 22.81 -3.20 23.04
C SER A 353 23.79 -2.71 21.96
N ILE A 354 24.24 -1.44 22.00
CA ILE A 354 25.04 -0.83 20.92
C ILE A 354 26.38 -1.55 20.75
N ALA A 355 27.06 -1.92 21.84
CA ALA A 355 28.35 -2.61 21.78
C ALA A 355 28.24 -3.98 21.09
N ALA A 356 27.22 -4.77 21.45
CA ALA A 356 26.92 -6.03 20.77
C ALA A 356 26.53 -5.81 19.29
N GLY A 357 25.76 -4.75 19.02
CA GLY A 357 25.41 -4.35 17.67
C GLY A 357 26.61 -4.00 16.79
N LYS A 358 27.62 -3.34 17.35
CA LYS A 358 28.88 -3.03 16.67
C LYS A 358 29.61 -4.31 16.23
N THR A 359 29.76 -5.29 17.11
CA THR A 359 30.39 -6.57 16.78
C THR A 359 29.61 -7.29 15.67
N LEU A 360 28.30 -7.43 15.84
CA LEU A 360 27.45 -8.08 14.84
C LEU A 360 27.45 -7.35 13.50
N TYR A 361 27.48 -6.01 13.51
CA TYR A 361 27.60 -5.24 12.27
C TYR A 361 28.91 -5.54 11.55
N HIS A 362 30.01 -5.62 12.27
CA HIS A 362 31.33 -5.94 11.70
C HIS A 362 31.30 -7.32 11.04
N ASP A 363 30.70 -8.31 11.69
CA ASP A 363 30.67 -9.69 11.22
C ASP A 363 29.74 -9.90 10.02
N GLU A 364 28.57 -9.25 10.02
CA GLU A 364 27.49 -9.55 9.08
C GLU A 364 27.27 -8.47 8.00
N CYS A 365 27.60 -7.21 8.28
CA CYS A 365 27.22 -6.07 7.44
C CYS A 365 28.40 -5.33 6.81
N ALA A 366 29.55 -5.24 7.53
CA ALA A 366 30.68 -4.41 7.14
C ALA A 366 31.33 -4.85 5.81
N ARG A 367 31.21 -6.13 5.45
CA ARG A 367 31.71 -6.62 4.15
C ARG A 367 31.11 -5.88 2.96
N CYS A 368 29.86 -5.45 3.04
CA CYS A 368 29.17 -4.68 2.03
C CYS A 368 29.14 -3.19 2.35
N HIS A 369 28.73 -2.83 3.58
CA HIS A 369 28.52 -1.45 3.98
C HIS A 369 29.78 -0.76 4.53
N GLN A 370 30.92 -1.42 4.55
CA GLN A 370 32.20 -0.99 5.11
C GLN A 370 32.15 -0.74 6.64
N ASN A 371 33.32 -0.71 7.30
CA ASN A 371 33.40 -0.50 8.75
C ASN A 371 32.92 0.88 9.21
N ASN A 372 33.04 1.85 8.35
CA ASN A 372 32.62 3.24 8.56
C ASN A 372 31.21 3.57 8.02
N GLY A 373 30.49 2.57 7.51
CA GLY A 373 29.14 2.74 7.00
C GLY A 373 29.03 3.50 5.65
N GLU A 374 30.13 3.73 4.94
CA GLU A 374 30.13 4.51 3.68
C GLU A 374 29.60 3.71 2.47
N GLY A 375 29.50 2.39 2.59
CA GLY A 375 29.06 1.54 1.49
C GLY A 375 30.01 1.51 0.29
N VAL A 376 29.47 1.30 -0.90
CA VAL A 376 30.23 1.27 -2.16
C VAL A 376 29.52 2.13 -3.20
N LYS A 377 30.20 3.14 -3.68
CA LYS A 377 29.63 4.11 -4.64
C LYS A 377 28.92 3.40 -5.79
N ASN A 378 27.70 3.81 -6.09
CA ASN A 378 26.83 3.30 -7.14
C ASN A 378 26.43 1.80 -7.00
N ASN A 379 26.74 1.16 -5.89
CA ASN A 379 26.40 -0.25 -5.67
C ASN A 379 25.73 -0.49 -4.30
N ILE A 380 26.42 -0.13 -3.21
CA ILE A 380 25.92 -0.34 -1.84
C ILE A 380 25.67 1.03 -1.20
N PRO A 381 24.45 1.32 -0.74
CA PRO A 381 24.14 2.62 -0.14
C PRO A 381 24.95 2.86 1.14
N ASN A 382 25.30 4.12 1.40
CA ASN A 382 25.92 4.51 2.65
C ASN A 382 24.89 4.44 3.80
N LEU A 383 25.38 4.02 4.96
CA LEU A 383 24.66 4.05 6.22
C LEU A 383 25.09 5.25 7.08
N ALA A 384 26.30 5.77 6.85
CA ALA A 384 26.82 6.94 7.54
C ALA A 384 26.08 8.22 7.12
N HIS A 385 25.73 9.09 8.08
CA HIS A 385 25.01 10.33 7.85
C HIS A 385 23.68 10.17 7.05
N ASN A 386 23.11 8.98 7.06
CA ASN A 386 21.90 8.67 6.31
C ASN A 386 20.65 8.93 7.15
N GLN A 387 20.01 10.09 6.89
CA GLN A 387 18.87 10.54 7.67
C GLN A 387 17.66 9.58 7.59
N ALA A 388 17.50 8.84 6.51
CA ALA A 388 16.42 7.86 6.40
C ALA A 388 16.48 6.75 7.46
N LEU A 389 17.67 6.46 8.01
CA LEU A 389 17.87 5.42 9.03
C LEU A 389 17.51 5.89 10.44
N TRP A 390 17.64 7.19 10.73
CA TRP A 390 17.34 7.71 12.07
C TRP A 390 15.98 8.39 12.19
N ASN A 391 15.28 8.62 11.07
CA ASN A 391 13.95 9.22 11.10
C ASN A 391 12.94 8.34 11.84
N GLY A 392 12.32 8.91 12.86
CA GLY A 392 11.24 8.27 13.61
C GLY A 392 11.65 6.93 14.26
N LYS A 393 10.88 5.88 13.99
CA LYS A 393 11.04 4.57 14.63
C LYS A 393 11.99 3.63 13.87
N PRO A 394 12.55 2.61 14.54
CA PRO A 394 13.46 1.65 13.93
C PRO A 394 12.77 0.66 12.97
N ASP A 395 11.45 0.68 12.90
CA ASP A 395 10.59 -0.29 12.22
C ASP A 395 11.02 -0.53 10.76
N ASN A 396 11.26 0.51 10.00
CA ASN A 396 11.64 0.41 8.58
C ASN A 396 13.01 -0.25 8.38
N LEU A 397 14.00 0.13 9.21
CA LEU A 397 15.34 -0.49 9.17
C LEU A 397 15.25 -1.97 9.56
N ILE A 398 14.50 -2.28 10.61
CA ILE A 398 14.27 -3.66 11.05
C ILE A 398 13.59 -4.47 9.93
N ALA A 399 12.53 -3.93 9.32
CA ALA A 399 11.82 -4.62 8.24
C ALA A 399 12.74 -4.86 7.03
N MET A 400 13.62 -3.91 6.70
CA MET A 400 14.61 -4.07 5.65
C MET A 400 15.64 -5.17 5.98
N MET A 401 16.13 -5.22 7.21
CA MET A 401 17.04 -6.30 7.64
C MET A 401 16.34 -7.67 7.63
N LEU A 402 15.08 -7.73 8.07
CA LEU A 402 14.32 -8.97 8.06
C LEU A 402 14.07 -9.47 6.63
N GLY A 403 13.61 -8.62 5.73
CA GLY A 403 13.15 -8.95 4.39
C GLY A 403 14.22 -8.89 3.31
N GLY A 404 15.36 -8.26 3.59
CA GLY A 404 16.34 -7.95 2.57
C GLY A 404 15.87 -6.82 1.63
N PHE A 405 16.66 -6.52 0.64
CA PHE A 405 16.36 -5.47 -0.32
C PHE A 405 16.86 -5.84 -1.72
N GLN A 406 15.99 -5.78 -2.71
CA GLN A 406 16.35 -5.94 -4.10
C GLN A 406 16.73 -4.57 -4.70
N PRO A 407 17.84 -4.48 -5.40
CA PRO A 407 18.27 -3.22 -5.99
C PRO A 407 17.34 -2.82 -7.13
N TRP A 408 17.25 -1.52 -7.38
CA TRP A 408 16.37 -0.96 -8.40
C TRP A 408 17.05 -0.70 -9.71
N HIS A 409 18.37 -0.58 -9.66
CA HIS A 409 19.19 -0.39 -10.86
C HIS A 409 19.97 -1.64 -11.20
N PRO A 410 20.02 -2.03 -12.47
CA PRO A 410 20.87 -3.12 -12.91
C PRO A 410 22.33 -2.92 -12.46
N GLY A 411 22.94 -3.99 -11.97
CA GLY A 411 24.32 -3.97 -11.51
C GLY A 411 24.55 -3.61 -10.04
N GLN A 412 23.49 -3.21 -9.30
CA GLN A 412 23.58 -3.06 -7.84
C GLN A 412 23.43 -4.41 -7.14
N SER A 413 24.07 -4.52 -5.97
CA SER A 413 24.00 -5.74 -5.17
C SER A 413 22.75 -5.78 -4.30
N ALA A 414 22.11 -6.94 -4.21
CA ALA A 414 20.99 -7.17 -3.32
C ALA A 414 21.44 -7.24 -1.85
N MET A 415 20.65 -6.71 -0.94
CA MET A 415 20.82 -6.91 0.49
C MET A 415 20.19 -8.25 0.89
N PRO A 416 20.95 -9.17 1.50
CA PRO A 416 20.42 -10.46 1.94
C PRO A 416 19.38 -10.31 3.05
N ARG A 417 18.57 -11.34 3.21
CA ARG A 417 17.58 -11.43 4.30
C ARG A 417 18.26 -11.95 5.56
N PHE A 418 18.28 -11.13 6.59
CA PHE A 418 18.83 -11.52 7.88
C PHE A 418 17.77 -12.13 8.82
N GLY A 419 16.50 -12.05 8.47
CA GLY A 419 15.42 -12.63 9.27
C GLY A 419 15.52 -14.14 9.48
N ALA A 420 16.14 -14.87 8.56
CA ALA A 420 16.37 -16.31 8.68
C ALA A 420 17.64 -16.68 9.48
N ILE A 421 18.54 -15.74 9.70
CA ILE A 421 19.90 -15.97 10.22
C ILE A 421 20.03 -15.39 11.63
N LEU A 422 19.55 -14.17 11.84
CA LEU A 422 19.75 -13.43 13.08
C LEU A 422 18.49 -13.49 13.97
N SER A 423 18.73 -13.62 15.26
CA SER A 423 17.69 -13.53 16.28
C SER A 423 17.16 -12.10 16.44
N ASP A 424 15.99 -11.96 17.07
CA ASP A 424 15.37 -10.66 17.31
C ASP A 424 16.28 -9.72 18.13
N ARG A 425 17.04 -10.25 19.10
CA ARG A 425 18.00 -9.47 19.88
C ARG A 425 19.16 -8.98 19.03
N GLN A 426 19.68 -9.80 18.13
CA GLN A 426 20.80 -9.45 17.25
C GLN A 426 20.37 -8.37 16.24
N ILE A 427 19.21 -8.52 15.61
CA ILE A 427 18.67 -7.49 14.68
C ILE A 427 18.43 -6.17 15.41
N ALA A 428 17.84 -6.19 16.61
CA ALA A 428 17.64 -4.98 17.41
C ALA A 428 18.96 -4.29 17.77
N ALA A 429 19.98 -5.06 18.15
CA ALA A 429 21.30 -4.54 18.48
C ALA A 429 21.97 -3.88 17.27
N ILE A 430 21.96 -4.52 16.10
CA ILE A 430 22.48 -3.95 14.85
C ILE A 430 21.73 -2.66 14.49
N ALA A 431 20.41 -2.66 14.59
CA ALA A 431 19.60 -1.48 14.31
C ALA A 431 19.97 -0.30 15.21
N ASN A 432 20.14 -0.53 16.51
CA ASN A 432 20.57 0.51 17.45
C ASN A 432 21.96 1.03 17.12
N TYR A 433 22.92 0.16 16.81
CA TYR A 433 24.26 0.57 16.40
C TYR A 433 24.24 1.42 15.13
N VAL A 434 23.58 0.97 14.08
CA VAL A 434 23.50 1.68 12.79
C VAL A 434 22.84 3.06 12.96
N ARG A 435 21.76 3.14 13.73
CA ARG A 435 21.02 4.38 13.96
C ARG A 435 21.77 5.43 14.78
N THR A 436 22.79 5.02 15.55
CA THR A 436 23.52 5.91 16.45
C THR A 436 25.00 6.10 16.08
N SER A 437 25.47 5.47 14.99
CA SER A 437 26.87 5.50 14.57
C SER A 437 27.10 6.45 13.39
N TRP A 438 28.35 6.81 13.14
CA TRP A 438 28.80 7.54 11.94
C TRP A 438 28.04 8.82 11.65
N GLY A 439 27.72 9.60 12.70
CA GLY A 439 26.98 10.87 12.57
C GLY A 439 25.46 10.71 12.46
N ASN A 440 24.95 9.48 12.50
CA ASN A 440 23.53 9.22 12.65
C ASN A 440 23.06 9.61 14.05
N ARG A 441 21.86 10.18 14.17
CA ARG A 441 21.31 10.77 15.40
C ARG A 441 20.00 10.12 15.85
N GLY A 442 19.78 8.85 15.46
CA GLY A 442 18.60 8.09 15.85
C GLY A 442 18.63 7.69 17.33
N GLN A 443 17.46 7.37 17.86
CA GLN A 443 17.35 6.83 19.21
C GLN A 443 17.70 5.33 19.21
N PRO A 444 18.37 4.79 20.22
CA PRO A 444 18.60 3.37 20.37
C PRO A 444 17.36 2.67 20.95
N ASP A 445 16.25 2.73 20.22
CA ASP A 445 14.93 2.29 20.66
C ASP A 445 14.44 0.98 20.01
N ALA A 446 15.30 0.31 19.22
CA ALA A 446 15.02 -1.02 18.71
C ALA A 446 15.10 -2.05 19.85
N THR A 447 14.07 -2.89 19.97
CA THR A 447 13.98 -3.97 20.95
C THR A 447 13.70 -5.30 20.27
N ALA A 448 14.03 -6.41 20.95
CA ALA A 448 13.65 -7.75 20.47
C ALA A 448 12.13 -7.87 20.27
N ALA A 449 11.33 -7.24 21.13
CA ALA A 449 9.87 -7.22 20.99
C ALA A 449 9.43 -6.48 19.72
N THR A 450 10.09 -5.38 19.35
CA THR A 450 9.83 -4.69 18.07
C THR A 450 10.14 -5.60 16.89
N VAL A 451 11.27 -6.30 16.91
CA VAL A 451 11.66 -7.23 15.84
C VAL A 451 10.68 -8.40 15.77
N ALA A 452 10.33 -9.03 16.91
CA ALA A 452 9.35 -10.12 16.95
C ALA A 452 7.98 -9.72 16.37
N ARG A 453 7.54 -8.49 16.64
CA ARG A 453 6.30 -7.94 16.07
C ARG A 453 6.37 -7.76 14.55
N LEU A 454 7.52 -7.36 14.03
CA LEU A 454 7.73 -7.09 12.61
C LEU A 454 7.99 -8.35 11.80
N ARG A 455 8.62 -9.35 12.38
CA ARG A 455 9.00 -10.60 11.73
C ARG A 455 7.84 -11.34 11.05
N PRO A 456 6.64 -11.48 11.64
CA PRO A 456 5.51 -12.15 10.98
C PRO A 456 4.94 -11.41 9.77
N LEU A 457 5.27 -10.12 9.62
CA LEU A 457 4.73 -9.25 8.58
C LEU A 457 5.68 -9.13 7.39
N GLU A 458 6.86 -9.67 7.53
CA GLU A 458 7.77 -9.87 6.43
C GLU A 458 7.12 -10.80 5.41
N THR A 459 7.11 -10.39 4.15
CA THR A 459 6.58 -11.19 3.05
C THR A 459 7.73 -11.64 2.17
N ILE A 460 7.88 -12.95 2.02
CA ILE A 460 8.77 -13.54 1.02
C ILE A 460 7.96 -13.73 -0.25
N GLU A 461 8.38 -13.12 -1.33
CA GLU A 461 7.80 -13.34 -2.64
C GLU A 461 8.72 -14.23 -3.47
N VAL A 462 8.20 -15.35 -3.94
CA VAL A 462 8.89 -16.25 -4.85
C VAL A 462 8.26 -16.10 -6.23
N ASP A 463 9.02 -15.58 -7.18
CA ASP A 463 8.60 -15.51 -8.58
C ASP A 463 8.81 -16.88 -9.25
N LEU A 464 7.70 -17.52 -9.60
CA LEU A 464 7.72 -18.83 -10.26
C LEU A 464 8.07 -18.74 -11.75
N ASN A 465 8.16 -17.53 -12.31
CA ASN A 465 8.44 -17.31 -13.74
C ASN A 465 9.93 -17.54 -14.11
N THR A 466 10.82 -17.62 -13.14
CA THR A 466 12.28 -17.59 -13.35
C THR A 466 12.96 -18.96 -13.32
N GLY A 467 12.19 -20.03 -13.19
CA GLY A 467 12.75 -21.37 -12.98
C GLY A 467 12.39 -22.39 -14.04
N SER A 468 13.14 -23.48 -14.08
CA SER A 468 12.75 -24.68 -14.86
C SER A 468 11.60 -25.40 -14.16
N THR A 469 10.64 -25.87 -14.94
CA THR A 469 9.40 -26.45 -14.43
C THR A 469 9.29 -27.93 -14.78
N GLU A 470 9.02 -28.73 -13.76
CA GLU A 470 8.52 -30.12 -13.92
C GLU A 470 7.15 -30.19 -13.29
N ALA A 471 6.10 -30.25 -14.10
CA ALA A 471 4.75 -30.34 -13.59
C ALA A 471 3.91 -31.38 -14.33
N SER A 472 3.12 -32.12 -13.56
CA SER A 472 2.19 -33.10 -14.09
C SER A 472 0.88 -33.11 -13.30
N LEU A 473 -0.23 -33.25 -14.03
CA LEU A 473 -1.55 -33.49 -13.50
C LEU A 473 -1.99 -34.88 -13.91
N ARG A 474 -2.23 -35.73 -12.93
CA ARG A 474 -2.78 -37.08 -13.13
C ARG A 474 -4.29 -37.06 -12.90
N HIS A 475 -5.02 -37.65 -13.86
CA HIS A 475 -6.45 -37.87 -13.76
C HIS A 475 -6.71 -39.30 -14.23
N GLN A 476 -7.12 -40.19 -13.30
CA GLN A 476 -7.24 -41.63 -13.55
C GLN A 476 -5.96 -42.21 -14.17
N SER A 477 -6.03 -42.84 -15.35
CA SER A 477 -4.88 -43.40 -16.08
C SER A 477 -4.13 -42.39 -16.94
N THR A 478 -4.63 -41.17 -17.10
CA THR A 478 -4.01 -40.15 -17.95
C THR A 478 -3.15 -39.19 -17.16
N THR A 479 -1.96 -38.85 -17.68
CA THR A 479 -1.07 -37.87 -17.12
C THR A 479 -0.86 -36.75 -18.13
N ARG A 480 -1.14 -35.51 -17.70
CA ARG A 480 -0.88 -34.30 -18.47
C ARG A 480 0.35 -33.62 -17.91
N ARG A 481 1.32 -33.32 -18.76
CA ARG A 481 2.53 -32.56 -18.41
C ARG A 481 2.34 -31.09 -18.72
N PHE A 482 3.00 -30.24 -17.96
CA PHE A 482 3.04 -28.80 -18.13
C PHE A 482 4.49 -28.39 -18.32
N THR A 483 4.71 -27.45 -19.24
CA THR A 483 6.04 -26.98 -19.64
C THR A 483 6.43 -25.73 -18.90
N ASP A 484 5.44 -25.02 -18.33
CA ASP A 484 5.68 -23.73 -17.70
C ASP A 484 4.71 -23.49 -16.53
N ILE A 485 5.23 -22.91 -15.45
CA ILE A 485 4.44 -22.38 -14.33
C ILE A 485 4.78 -20.91 -14.20
N LYS A 486 3.78 -20.06 -14.38
CA LYS A 486 3.92 -18.61 -14.18
C LYS A 486 3.09 -18.20 -12.96
N GLY A 487 3.64 -17.36 -12.12
CA GLY A 487 2.93 -16.86 -10.95
C GLY A 487 3.83 -16.48 -9.82
N ARG A 488 3.21 -16.30 -8.67
CA ARG A 488 3.87 -15.85 -7.45
C ARG A 488 3.40 -16.64 -6.24
N LEU A 489 4.32 -16.88 -5.34
CA LEU A 489 4.07 -17.49 -4.04
C LEU A 489 4.61 -16.56 -2.97
N TRP A 490 3.78 -16.24 -1.99
CA TRP A 490 4.14 -15.40 -0.86
C TRP A 490 4.10 -16.21 0.42
N PHE A 491 5.08 -15.98 1.29
CA PHE A 491 5.10 -16.49 2.66
C PHE A 491 5.21 -15.33 3.62
N ASN A 492 4.63 -15.46 4.83
CA ASN A 492 5.01 -14.60 5.94
C ASN A 492 6.40 -15.00 6.48
N GLY A 493 7.05 -14.12 7.26
CA GLY A 493 8.40 -14.36 7.79
C GLY A 493 8.54 -15.63 8.62
N ASN A 494 7.47 -16.08 9.28
CA ASN A 494 7.41 -17.33 10.03
C ASN A 494 7.08 -18.54 9.17
N ARG A 495 6.72 -18.33 7.90
CA ARG A 495 6.28 -19.37 6.95
C ARG A 495 5.03 -20.13 7.40
N THR A 496 4.26 -19.59 8.34
CA THR A 496 3.01 -20.16 8.83
C THR A 496 1.80 -19.78 7.99
N ASP A 497 1.94 -18.73 7.17
CA ASP A 497 0.93 -18.29 6.21
C ASP A 497 1.59 -18.11 4.84
N CYS A 498 0.91 -18.52 3.80
CA CYS A 498 1.31 -18.27 2.43
C CYS A 498 0.11 -18.00 1.53
N ARG A 499 0.37 -17.35 0.40
CA ARG A 499 -0.60 -17.16 -0.68
C ARG A 499 0.05 -17.50 -2.00
N MET A 500 -0.70 -18.11 -2.89
CA MET A 500 -0.22 -18.46 -4.23
C MET A 500 -1.24 -18.03 -5.27
N THR A 501 -0.72 -17.45 -6.35
CA THR A 501 -1.40 -17.40 -7.64
C THR A 501 -0.46 -17.98 -8.67
N ALA A 502 -0.89 -18.96 -9.44
CA ALA A 502 -0.07 -19.57 -10.47
C ALA A 502 -0.91 -19.99 -11.68
N THR A 503 -0.30 -19.94 -12.85
CA THR A 503 -0.85 -20.44 -14.11
C THR A 503 0.03 -21.57 -14.62
N LEU A 504 -0.54 -22.75 -14.80
CA LEU A 504 0.15 -23.85 -15.45
C LEU A 504 -0.18 -23.80 -16.95
N ALA A 505 0.83 -23.53 -17.76
CA ALA A 505 0.73 -23.51 -19.21
C ALA A 505 1.07 -24.89 -19.80
N THR A 506 0.43 -25.23 -20.91
CA THR A 506 0.68 -26.48 -21.63
C THR A 506 1.16 -26.17 -23.03
N GLU A 507 2.00 -27.06 -23.58
CA GLU A 507 2.25 -27.08 -25.02
C GLU A 507 0.97 -27.34 -25.81
N TYR A 508 0.85 -26.70 -26.99
CA TYR A 508 -0.20 -26.94 -27.96
C TYR A 508 -1.65 -26.58 -27.56
N GLY A 509 -1.92 -25.30 -27.32
CA GLY A 509 -3.30 -24.77 -27.39
C GLY A 509 -4.33 -25.31 -26.40
N LYS A 510 -3.92 -26.14 -25.43
CA LYS A 510 -4.80 -26.59 -24.35
C LYS A 510 -4.94 -25.52 -23.29
N ARG A 511 -6.16 -25.38 -22.76
CA ARG A 511 -6.51 -24.34 -21.79
C ARG A 511 -5.59 -24.39 -20.56
N PRO A 512 -5.06 -23.26 -20.10
CA PRO A 512 -4.24 -23.19 -18.89
C PRO A 512 -5.06 -23.56 -17.64
N ILE A 513 -4.36 -23.93 -16.57
CA ILE A 513 -4.95 -24.12 -15.23
C ILE A 513 -4.50 -22.97 -14.36
N TYR A 514 -5.46 -22.23 -13.81
CA TYR A 514 -5.20 -21.16 -12.86
C TYR A 514 -5.35 -21.70 -11.44
N LEU A 515 -4.35 -21.46 -10.62
CA LEU A 515 -4.33 -21.84 -9.21
C LEU A 515 -4.34 -20.59 -8.35
N ALA A 516 -5.18 -20.56 -7.32
CA ALA A 516 -5.15 -19.52 -6.30
C ALA A 516 -5.47 -20.15 -4.94
N GLY A 517 -4.69 -19.82 -3.91
CA GLY A 517 -4.91 -20.36 -2.58
C GLY A 517 -4.12 -19.64 -1.50
N ALA A 518 -4.41 -20.02 -0.27
CA ALA A 518 -3.71 -19.58 0.92
C ALA A 518 -3.29 -20.78 1.77
N CYS A 519 -2.23 -20.65 2.55
CA CYS A 519 -1.80 -21.71 3.45
C CYS A 519 -2.76 -21.90 4.62
N ALA A 520 -2.87 -23.14 5.03
CA ALA A 520 -3.48 -23.60 6.26
C ALA A 520 -2.48 -24.52 6.99
N ASP A 521 -2.81 -24.93 8.21
CA ASP A 521 -2.01 -25.86 9.01
C ASP A 521 -0.52 -25.45 9.10
N GLN A 522 -0.26 -24.24 9.58
CA GLN A 522 1.10 -23.70 9.79
C GLN A 522 1.99 -23.69 8.53
N GLY A 523 1.39 -23.51 7.36
CA GLY A 523 2.15 -23.33 6.11
C GLY A 523 2.36 -24.61 5.29
N ASP A 524 2.03 -25.79 5.82
CA ASP A 524 2.27 -27.07 5.13
C ASP A 524 1.26 -27.38 4.03
N LYS A 525 0.06 -26.81 4.09
CA LYS A 525 -1.00 -27.02 3.13
C LYS A 525 -1.49 -25.72 2.52
N LEU A 526 -1.62 -25.68 1.21
CA LEU A 526 -2.27 -24.64 0.44
C LEU A 526 -3.69 -25.09 0.11
N ILE A 527 -4.66 -24.37 0.64
CA ILE A 527 -6.07 -24.60 0.38
C ILE A 527 -6.58 -23.48 -0.53
N GLY A 528 -7.26 -23.83 -1.60
CA GLY A 528 -7.70 -22.84 -2.57
C GLY A 528 -8.56 -23.42 -3.67
N ARG A 529 -8.41 -22.84 -4.86
CA ARG A 529 -9.20 -23.20 -6.04
C ARG A 529 -8.31 -23.30 -7.27
N ALA A 530 -8.63 -24.27 -8.14
CA ALA A 530 -8.09 -24.35 -9.49
C ALA A 530 -9.20 -24.07 -10.50
N THR A 531 -8.94 -23.23 -11.48
CA THR A 531 -9.86 -22.97 -12.59
C THR A 531 -9.33 -23.64 -13.85
N ILE A 532 -10.12 -24.57 -14.39
CA ILE A 532 -9.82 -25.32 -15.61
C ILE A 532 -10.93 -25.06 -16.62
N GLY A 533 -10.67 -24.20 -17.60
CA GLY A 533 -11.71 -23.70 -18.50
C GLY A 533 -12.80 -22.95 -17.72
N ASN A 534 -14.04 -23.43 -17.75
CA ASN A 534 -15.18 -22.82 -17.05
C ASN A 534 -15.48 -23.46 -15.68
N LYS A 535 -14.69 -24.45 -15.26
CA LYS A 535 -14.92 -25.17 -14.01
C LYS A 535 -13.92 -24.73 -12.94
N THR A 536 -14.42 -24.42 -11.77
CA THR A 536 -13.61 -24.14 -10.57
C THR A 536 -13.73 -25.32 -9.61
N ILE A 537 -12.60 -25.87 -9.21
CA ILE A 537 -12.51 -27.04 -8.33
C ILE A 537 -11.67 -26.68 -7.08
N PRO A 538 -11.98 -27.25 -5.92
CA PRO A 538 -11.15 -27.04 -4.73
C PRO A 538 -9.79 -27.70 -4.89
N ILE A 539 -8.76 -27.10 -4.28
CA ILE A 539 -7.42 -27.66 -4.20
C ILE A 539 -6.98 -27.79 -2.75
N VAL A 540 -6.26 -28.88 -2.48
CA VAL A 540 -5.49 -29.08 -1.25
C VAL A 540 -4.11 -29.56 -1.67
N LEU A 541 -3.13 -28.66 -1.64
CA LEU A 541 -1.76 -28.94 -2.06
C LEU A 541 -0.84 -28.84 -0.85
N ARG A 542 0.15 -29.71 -0.77
CA ARG A 542 1.31 -29.52 0.11
C ARG A 542 2.32 -28.65 -0.60
N VAL A 543 2.92 -27.72 0.15
CA VAL A 543 3.97 -26.83 -0.33
C VAL A 543 5.28 -27.25 0.33
N GLN A 544 6.25 -27.65 -0.46
CA GLN A 544 7.56 -28.04 0.01
C GLN A 544 8.62 -27.16 -0.64
N GLN A 545 9.49 -26.59 0.17
CA GLN A 545 10.56 -25.70 -0.26
C GLN A 545 11.89 -26.43 -0.18
N GLY A 546 12.70 -26.32 -1.21
CA GLY A 546 14.10 -26.75 -1.20
C GLY A 546 15.02 -25.57 -0.92
N TYR A 547 16.05 -25.79 -0.12
CA TYR A 547 16.99 -24.75 0.30
C TYR A 547 18.43 -25.13 0.01
N THR A 548 19.26 -24.13 -0.30
CA THR A 548 20.71 -24.17 -0.17
C THR A 548 21.14 -22.95 0.62
N ALA A 549 21.88 -23.16 1.70
CA ALA A 549 22.23 -22.12 2.67
C ALA A 549 20.97 -21.31 3.08
N ASN A 550 20.82 -20.08 2.61
CA ASN A 550 19.72 -19.20 3.00
C ASN A 550 18.75 -18.90 1.84
N HIS A 551 18.87 -19.62 0.72
CA HIS A 551 18.08 -19.35 -0.47
C HIS A 551 17.09 -20.49 -0.73
N ILE A 552 15.85 -20.13 -1.10
CA ILE A 552 14.89 -21.09 -1.66
C ILE A 552 15.35 -21.42 -3.09
N THR A 553 15.73 -22.67 -3.32
CA THR A 553 16.20 -23.14 -4.64
C THR A 553 15.14 -23.84 -5.45
N SER A 554 14.09 -24.30 -4.79
CA SER A 554 12.96 -24.92 -5.48
C SER A 554 11.69 -24.84 -4.64
N VAL A 555 10.54 -24.85 -5.30
CA VAL A 555 9.23 -24.99 -4.68
C VAL A 555 8.51 -26.17 -5.33
N ARG A 556 7.97 -27.07 -4.52
CA ARG A 556 7.17 -28.20 -4.96
C ARG A 556 5.75 -28.08 -4.43
N PHE A 557 4.80 -28.23 -5.33
CA PHE A 557 3.37 -28.29 -5.02
C PHE A 557 2.87 -29.69 -5.36
N TYR A 558 2.25 -30.38 -4.43
CA TYR A 558 1.69 -31.70 -4.72
C TYR A 558 0.45 -31.96 -3.87
N GLY A 559 -0.54 -32.57 -4.47
CA GLY A 559 -1.79 -32.91 -3.77
C GLY A 559 -3.01 -32.99 -4.66
N ALA A 560 -4.17 -32.88 -4.08
CA ALA A 560 -5.44 -33.09 -4.75
C ALA A 560 -5.96 -31.81 -5.44
N LEU A 561 -6.47 -31.99 -6.66
CA LEU A 561 -7.29 -31.02 -7.37
C LEU A 561 -8.69 -31.64 -7.55
N GLY A 562 -9.61 -31.32 -6.65
CA GLY A 562 -10.89 -32.02 -6.57
C GLY A 562 -10.75 -33.46 -6.07
N ALA A 563 -11.72 -34.30 -6.40
CA ALA A 563 -11.77 -35.67 -5.90
C ALA A 563 -10.91 -36.67 -6.70
N ASP A 564 -10.61 -36.37 -7.96
CA ASP A 564 -10.12 -37.34 -8.96
C ASP A 564 -8.80 -36.95 -9.65
N ARG A 565 -8.19 -35.81 -9.26
CA ARG A 565 -6.95 -35.33 -9.88
C ARG A 565 -5.86 -35.10 -8.85
N THR A 566 -4.64 -35.41 -9.22
CA THR A 566 -3.44 -35.11 -8.41
C THR A 566 -2.48 -34.24 -9.20
N LEU A 567 -2.06 -33.15 -8.60
CA LEU A 567 -1.00 -32.28 -9.12
C LEU A 567 0.33 -32.64 -8.45
N ASN A 568 1.38 -32.70 -9.24
CA ASN A 568 2.76 -32.70 -8.77
C ASN A 568 3.52 -31.71 -9.64
N ALA A 569 3.98 -30.64 -9.05
CA ALA A 569 4.67 -29.57 -9.75
C ALA A 569 5.91 -29.16 -8.95
N ARG A 570 7.06 -29.13 -9.57
CA ARG A 570 8.32 -28.64 -9.02
C ARG A 570 8.85 -27.53 -9.91
N VAL A 571 9.16 -26.41 -9.29
CA VAL A 571 9.86 -25.28 -9.92
C VAL A 571 11.23 -25.19 -9.29
N ALA A 572 12.28 -25.43 -10.10
CA ALA A 572 13.64 -25.12 -9.68
C ALA A 572 13.92 -23.65 -10.01
N LEU A 573 14.26 -22.86 -9.00
CA LEU A 573 14.39 -21.42 -9.12
C LEU A 573 15.84 -21.07 -9.52
N THR A 574 16.00 -20.27 -10.57
CA THR A 574 17.30 -19.74 -10.99
C THR A 574 17.67 -18.48 -10.23
N THR A 575 16.66 -17.73 -9.80
CA THR A 575 16.79 -16.56 -8.94
C THR A 575 15.60 -16.49 -8.02
N VAL A 576 15.83 -16.31 -6.73
CA VAL A 576 14.78 -16.02 -5.78
C VAL A 576 14.81 -14.51 -5.55
N ASN A 577 13.75 -13.83 -5.96
CA ASN A 577 13.53 -12.43 -5.58
C ASN A 577 13.01 -12.42 -4.15
N TYR A 578 13.84 -11.98 -3.22
CA TYR A 578 13.53 -11.82 -1.80
C TYR A 578 13.01 -10.42 -1.50
#